data_5e80ce827ce489d827feb8df82a9c3aa
#
_entry.id   5e80ce827ce489d827feb8df82a9c3aa
#
_cell.length_a   1.000
_cell.length_b   1.000
_cell.length_c   1.000
_cell.angle_alpha   90.00
_cell.angle_beta   90.00
_cell.angle_gamma   90.00
#
_symmetry.space_group_name_H-M   'P 1'
#
loop_
_entity.id
_entity.type
_entity.pdbx_description
1 polymer ?
#
loop_
_entity_poly.entity_id
_entity_poly.type
_entity_poly.pdbx_seq_one_letter_code
_entity_poly.pdbx_strand_id
1 'polypeptide(L)'
;MTEDTKVDLVRSYSSGMPGRALNQARMHHFVLDSPSGPNEALTNSEAFLAGISSCGVTLIERHARDTGVPVTGMEVTIAGRRSRADPTRFQRIDVRFDIRGVDRRQAEALVETWRNR
;
A
#
# COMPACT_ATOMS: atom_id res chain seq x y z
N MET A 1 -17.37 -23.82 18.06
CA MET A 1 -15.94 -23.74 17.69
C MET A 1 -15.65 -22.36 17.11
N THR A 2 -14.70 -21.66 17.68
CA THR A 2 -14.31 -20.34 17.20
C THR A 2 -13.23 -20.48 16.13
N GLU A 3 -13.40 -19.75 15.08
CA GLU A 3 -12.38 -19.64 14.04
C GLU A 3 -11.18 -18.89 14.59
N ASP A 4 -9.97 -19.34 14.29
CA ASP A 4 -8.74 -18.63 14.61
C ASP A 4 -8.55 -17.50 13.63
N THR A 5 -8.66 -16.26 14.10
CA THR A 5 -8.56 -15.08 13.24
C THR A 5 -7.37 -14.22 13.63
N LYS A 6 -6.69 -13.71 12.61
CA LYS A 6 -5.66 -12.69 12.78
C LYS A 6 -6.32 -11.32 12.70
N VAL A 7 -6.02 -10.44 13.64
CA VAL A 7 -6.54 -9.07 13.66
C VAL A 7 -5.37 -8.08 13.58
N ASP A 8 -5.43 -7.19 12.61
CA ASP A 8 -4.54 -6.04 12.55
C ASP A 8 -5.30 -4.84 13.12
N LEU A 9 -4.71 -4.19 14.11
CA LEU A 9 -5.37 -3.10 14.82
C LEU A 9 -4.55 -1.81 14.70
N VAL A 10 -5.21 -0.74 14.29
CA VAL A 10 -4.63 0.61 14.25
C VAL A 10 -5.54 1.53 15.04
N ARG A 11 -4.93 2.39 15.85
CA ARG A 11 -5.64 3.42 16.62
C ARG A 11 -5.22 4.79 16.11
N SER A 12 -6.18 5.69 15.99
CA SER A 12 -5.93 7.05 15.51
C SER A 12 -6.49 8.07 16.48
N TYR A 13 -5.74 9.12 16.72
CA TYR A 13 -6.07 10.16 17.71
C TYR A 13 -6.00 11.53 17.08
N SER A 14 -6.81 12.45 17.58
CA SER A 14 -6.63 13.86 17.27
C SER A 14 -5.32 14.36 17.89
N SER A 15 -4.61 15.20 17.14
CA SER A 15 -3.32 15.75 17.58
C SER A 15 -3.44 17.06 18.34
N GLY A 16 -4.60 17.72 18.25
CA GLY A 16 -4.76 19.12 18.67
C GLY A 16 -4.43 20.10 17.56
N MET A 17 -3.87 19.63 16.45
CA MET A 17 -3.57 20.46 15.28
C MET A 17 -4.53 20.08 14.15
N PRO A 18 -5.32 21.04 13.62
CA PRO A 18 -6.26 20.73 12.54
C PRO A 18 -5.57 20.13 11.33
N GLY A 19 -6.15 19.02 10.82
CA GLY A 19 -5.62 18.34 9.65
C GLY A 19 -4.49 17.37 9.92
N ARG A 20 -4.20 17.08 11.19
CA ARG A 20 -3.18 16.08 11.59
C ARG A 20 -3.78 15.02 12.48
N ALA A 21 -3.54 13.77 12.15
CA ALA A 21 -3.90 12.64 13.00
C ALA A 21 -2.64 11.89 13.46
N LEU A 22 -2.66 11.45 14.72
CA LEU A 22 -1.61 10.60 15.28
C LEU A 22 -2.11 9.15 15.23
N ASN A 23 -1.25 8.24 14.80
CA ASN A 23 -1.62 6.85 14.59
C ASN A 23 -0.68 5.91 15.33
N GLN A 24 -1.19 4.78 15.75
CA GLN A 24 -0.41 3.76 16.44
C GLN A 24 -0.85 2.38 16.00
N ALA A 25 0.12 1.55 15.66
CA ALA A 25 -0.07 0.13 15.45
C ALA A 25 1.03 -0.62 16.21
N ARG A 26 0.62 -1.48 17.15
CA ARG A 26 1.55 -2.16 18.07
C ARG A 26 2.39 -1.12 18.83
N MET A 27 3.71 -1.10 18.65
CA MET A 27 4.61 -0.13 19.27
C MET A 27 5.06 0.96 18.30
N HIS A 28 4.47 1.00 17.09
CA HIS A 28 4.86 1.96 16.06
C HIS A 28 3.90 3.14 16.03
N HIS A 29 4.45 4.32 15.89
CA HIS A 29 3.71 5.57 15.83
C HIS A 29 4.01 6.27 14.51
N PHE A 30 2.98 6.86 13.91
CA PHE A 30 3.16 7.63 12.70
C PHE A 30 2.09 8.72 12.59
N VAL A 31 2.41 9.74 11.82
CA VAL A 31 1.55 10.92 11.61
C VAL A 31 1.04 10.89 10.17
N LEU A 32 -0.23 11.24 10.01
CA LEU A 32 -0.80 11.49 8.69
C LEU A 32 -1.40 12.90 8.66
N ASP A 33 -1.11 13.63 7.59
CA ASP A 33 -1.53 15.02 7.43
C ASP A 33 -2.46 15.19 6.24
N SER A 34 -3.50 16.01 6.43
CA SER A 34 -4.29 16.50 5.32
C SER A 34 -3.47 17.49 4.49
N PRO A 35 -3.63 17.53 3.15
CA PRO A 35 -2.97 18.54 2.33
C PRO A 35 -3.36 19.97 2.71
N SER A 36 -4.55 20.15 3.28
CA SER A 36 -5.01 21.46 3.77
C SER A 36 -4.60 21.75 5.21
N GLY A 37 -3.98 20.80 5.88
CA GLY A 37 -3.42 20.95 7.22
C GLY A 37 -1.93 21.26 7.17
N PRO A 38 -1.12 20.70 8.12
CA PRO A 38 0.32 20.96 8.16
C PRO A 38 1.06 20.52 6.90
N ASN A 39 0.63 19.43 6.27
CA ASN A 39 1.22 18.89 5.03
C ASN A 39 2.72 18.60 5.16
N GLU A 40 3.11 18.07 6.30
CA GLU A 40 4.50 17.70 6.59
C GLU A 40 4.71 16.18 6.63
N ALA A 41 3.64 15.40 6.56
CA ALA A 41 3.65 13.95 6.55
C ALA A 41 2.78 13.44 5.40
N LEU A 42 2.80 12.13 5.18
CA LEU A 42 1.96 11.49 4.17
C LEU A 42 0.48 11.82 4.42
N THR A 43 -0.28 11.90 3.35
CA THR A 43 -1.75 12.01 3.45
C THR A 43 -2.37 10.64 3.72
N ASN A 44 -3.61 10.63 4.15
CA ASN A 44 -4.38 9.39 4.34
C ASN A 44 -4.45 8.59 3.05
N SER A 45 -4.68 9.26 1.93
CA SER A 45 -4.75 8.61 0.61
C SER A 45 -3.42 7.97 0.22
N GLU A 46 -2.32 8.68 0.44
CA GLU A 46 -0.98 8.15 0.15
C GLU A 46 -0.66 6.94 1.01
N ALA A 47 -1.01 6.97 2.28
CA ALA A 47 -0.81 5.82 3.18
C ALA A 47 -1.64 4.61 2.75
N PHE A 48 -2.88 4.83 2.35
CA PHE A 48 -3.75 3.78 1.82
C PHE A 48 -3.15 3.13 0.58
N LEU A 49 -2.73 3.95 -0.38
CA LEU A 49 -2.12 3.47 -1.62
C LEU A 49 -0.79 2.75 -1.33
N ALA A 50 0.03 3.27 -0.42
CA ALA A 50 1.29 2.65 -0.04
C ALA A 50 1.08 1.26 0.56
N GLY A 51 0.01 1.06 1.31
CA GLY A 51 -0.34 -0.27 1.83
C GLY A 51 -0.57 -1.28 0.72
N ILE A 52 -1.24 -0.87 -0.35
CA ILE A 52 -1.49 -1.72 -1.52
C ILE A 52 -0.19 -2.02 -2.27
N SER A 53 0.58 -0.99 -2.60
CA SER A 53 1.81 -1.16 -3.39
C SER A 53 2.90 -1.91 -2.62
N SER A 54 3.03 -1.66 -1.31
CA SER A 54 3.97 -2.40 -0.46
C SER A 54 3.62 -3.88 -0.39
N CYS A 55 2.33 -4.21 -0.32
CA CYS A 55 1.86 -5.59 -0.38
C CYS A 55 2.29 -6.25 -1.69
N GLY A 56 2.18 -5.51 -2.81
CA GLY A 56 2.65 -6.00 -4.11
C GLY A 56 4.13 -6.39 -4.08
N VAL A 57 4.96 -5.53 -3.52
CA VAL A 57 6.40 -5.80 -3.40
C VAL A 57 6.66 -7.02 -2.54
N THR A 58 6.20 -7.01 -1.31
CA THR A 58 6.56 -8.06 -0.34
C THR A 58 5.98 -9.42 -0.69
N LEU A 59 4.76 -9.46 -1.22
CA LEU A 59 4.12 -10.71 -1.60
C LEU A 59 4.81 -11.33 -2.82
N ILE A 60 5.09 -10.51 -3.85
CA ILE A 60 5.76 -11.00 -5.06
C ILE A 60 7.17 -11.48 -4.73
N GLU A 61 7.93 -10.74 -3.94
CA GLU A 61 9.28 -11.15 -3.56
C GLU A 61 9.29 -12.48 -2.80
N ARG A 62 8.36 -12.64 -1.87
CA ARG A 62 8.24 -13.89 -1.12
C ARG A 62 7.85 -15.05 -2.03
N HIS A 63 6.86 -14.87 -2.89
CA HIS A 63 6.42 -15.90 -3.83
C HIS A 63 7.54 -16.29 -4.79
N ALA A 64 8.26 -15.31 -5.34
CA ALA A 64 9.38 -15.55 -6.24
C ALA A 64 10.48 -16.37 -5.56
N ARG A 65 10.82 -16.01 -4.32
CA ARG A 65 11.81 -16.77 -3.53
C ARG A 65 11.35 -18.20 -3.29
N ASP A 66 10.10 -18.40 -2.92
CA ASP A 66 9.55 -19.72 -2.60
C ASP A 66 9.44 -20.63 -3.83
N THR A 67 9.28 -20.06 -5.01
CA THR A 67 9.14 -20.80 -6.28
C THR A 67 10.40 -20.77 -7.14
N GLY A 68 11.48 -20.15 -6.68
CA GLY A 68 12.76 -20.12 -7.39
C GLY A 68 12.79 -19.20 -8.61
N VAL A 69 11.92 -18.20 -8.67
CA VAL A 69 11.93 -17.18 -9.74
C VAL A 69 12.96 -16.11 -9.38
N PRO A 70 13.94 -15.79 -10.27
CA PRO A 70 15.11 -14.99 -9.92
C PRO A 70 14.87 -13.48 -9.97
N VAL A 71 13.94 -12.99 -9.18
CA VAL A 71 13.70 -11.54 -9.05
C VAL A 71 14.89 -10.89 -8.34
N THR A 72 15.49 -9.87 -8.95
CA THR A 72 16.64 -9.14 -8.39
C THR A 72 16.24 -7.80 -7.79
N GLY A 73 15.07 -7.31 -8.09
CA GLY A 73 14.55 -6.07 -7.55
C GLY A 73 13.25 -5.68 -8.24
N MET A 74 12.54 -4.75 -7.66
CA MET A 74 11.33 -4.23 -8.30
C MET A 74 10.98 -2.84 -7.78
N GLU A 75 10.22 -2.13 -8.58
CA GLU A 75 9.58 -0.89 -8.20
C GLU A 75 8.10 -0.99 -8.54
N VAL A 76 7.25 -0.59 -7.61
CA VAL A 76 5.80 -0.53 -7.83
C VAL A 76 5.37 0.91 -7.70
N THR A 77 4.73 1.42 -8.75
CA THR A 77 4.14 2.76 -8.74
C THR A 77 2.63 2.61 -8.71
N ILE A 78 1.98 3.32 -7.80
CA ILE A 78 0.53 3.29 -7.67
C ILE A 78 0.00 4.71 -7.76
N ALA A 79 -1.06 4.90 -8.55
CA ALA A 79 -1.70 6.19 -8.74
C ALA A 79 -3.20 6.05 -8.50
N GLY A 80 -3.71 6.79 -7.53
CA GLY A 80 -5.13 6.90 -7.28
C GLY A 80 -5.66 8.17 -7.92
N ARG A 81 -6.71 8.05 -8.73
CA ARG A 81 -7.33 9.18 -9.45
C ARG A 81 -8.69 9.48 -8.88
N ARG A 82 -8.91 10.74 -8.55
CA ARG A 82 -10.19 11.25 -8.06
C ARG A 82 -10.64 12.43 -8.90
N SER A 83 -11.95 12.57 -9.08
CA SER A 83 -12.50 13.77 -9.69
C SER A 83 -12.31 14.95 -8.73
N ARG A 84 -11.92 16.11 -9.22
CA ARG A 84 -11.88 17.33 -8.40
C ARG A 84 -13.28 17.79 -7.99
N ALA A 85 -14.30 17.41 -8.78
CA ALA A 85 -15.69 17.70 -8.45
C ALA A 85 -16.24 16.79 -7.35
N ASP A 86 -15.70 15.57 -7.23
CA ASP A 86 -16.07 14.61 -6.18
C ASP A 86 -14.83 13.89 -5.69
N PRO A 87 -14.08 14.48 -4.74
CA PRO A 87 -12.85 13.88 -4.23
C PRO A 87 -13.07 12.84 -3.13
N THR A 88 -14.31 12.40 -2.91
CA THR A 88 -14.64 11.50 -1.79
C THR A 88 -14.25 10.06 -2.03
N ARG A 89 -13.96 9.68 -3.28
CA ARG A 89 -13.58 8.31 -3.65
C ARG A 89 -12.65 8.30 -4.84
N PHE A 90 -11.89 7.23 -4.97
CA PHE A 90 -11.09 6.99 -6.16
C PHE A 90 -12.00 6.53 -7.30
N GLN A 91 -11.83 7.15 -8.46
CA GLN A 91 -12.44 6.70 -9.69
C GLN A 91 -11.66 5.54 -10.29
N ARG A 92 -10.33 5.55 -10.07
CA ARG A 92 -9.43 4.59 -10.68
C ARG A 92 -8.14 4.51 -9.86
N ILE A 93 -7.64 3.30 -9.69
CA ILE A 93 -6.32 3.05 -9.11
C ILE A 93 -5.53 2.26 -10.15
N ASP A 94 -4.40 2.82 -10.59
CA ASP A 94 -3.49 2.20 -11.54
C ASP A 94 -2.25 1.72 -10.79
N VAL A 95 -1.84 0.49 -11.03
CA VAL A 95 -0.65 -0.09 -10.42
C VAL A 95 0.29 -0.53 -11.54
N ARG A 96 1.53 -0.05 -11.49
CA ARG A 96 2.56 -0.42 -12.44
C ARG A 96 3.68 -1.15 -11.71
N PHE A 97 4.05 -2.30 -12.24
CA PHE A 97 5.14 -3.12 -11.73
C PHE A 97 6.32 -3.08 -12.68
N ASP A 98 7.50 -2.77 -12.16
CA ASP A 98 8.77 -2.89 -12.86
C ASP A 98 9.59 -3.93 -12.11
N ILE A 99 9.63 -5.15 -12.63
CA ILE A 99 10.24 -6.30 -11.97
C ILE A 99 11.49 -6.69 -12.75
N ARG A 100 12.64 -6.68 -12.06
CA ARG A 100 13.94 -6.96 -12.68
C ARG A 100 14.42 -8.38 -12.38
N GLY A 101 15.23 -8.91 -13.29
CA GLY A 101 15.80 -10.25 -13.17
C GLY A 101 14.92 -11.35 -13.78
N VAL A 102 13.79 -10.99 -14.35
CA VAL A 102 12.83 -11.93 -14.95
C VAL A 102 12.42 -11.42 -16.34
N ASP A 103 11.90 -12.33 -17.15
CA ASP A 103 11.30 -11.95 -18.43
C ASP A 103 9.85 -11.49 -18.23
N ARG A 104 9.26 -10.99 -19.31
CA ARG A 104 7.90 -10.45 -19.26
C ARG A 104 6.87 -11.49 -18.82
N ARG A 105 7.00 -12.72 -19.30
CA ARG A 105 6.07 -13.81 -18.96
C ARG A 105 6.11 -14.12 -17.46
N GLN A 106 7.32 -14.20 -16.91
CA GLN A 106 7.49 -14.42 -15.47
C GLN A 106 6.93 -13.27 -14.66
N ALA A 107 7.18 -12.03 -15.09
CA ALA A 107 6.66 -10.84 -14.42
C ALA A 107 5.13 -10.83 -14.42
N GLU A 108 4.50 -11.12 -15.54
CA GLU A 108 3.04 -11.18 -15.64
C GLU A 108 2.44 -12.24 -14.72
N ALA A 109 3.08 -13.40 -14.63
CA ALA A 109 2.63 -14.48 -13.73
C ALA A 109 2.72 -14.07 -12.26
N LEU A 110 3.79 -13.35 -11.89
CA LEU A 110 3.96 -12.85 -10.51
C LEU A 110 2.89 -11.82 -10.16
N VAL A 111 2.60 -10.89 -11.06
CA VAL A 111 1.54 -9.88 -10.86
C VAL A 111 0.18 -10.55 -10.72
N GLU A 112 -0.09 -11.57 -11.53
CA GLU A 112 -1.35 -12.32 -11.44
C GLU A 112 -1.49 -13.03 -10.09
N THR A 113 -0.39 -13.58 -9.56
CA THR A 113 -0.39 -14.17 -8.22
C THR A 113 -0.78 -13.14 -7.16
N TRP A 114 -0.25 -11.93 -7.25
CA TRP A 114 -0.61 -10.86 -6.33
C TRP A 114 -2.08 -10.45 -6.47
N ARG A 115 -2.58 -10.33 -7.69
CA ARG A 115 -3.97 -9.92 -7.95
C ARG A 115 -4.99 -10.89 -7.38
N ASN A 116 -4.65 -12.15 -7.26
CA ASN A 116 -5.53 -13.20 -6.78
C ASN A 116 -5.50 -13.39 -5.26
N ARG A 117 -4.90 -12.48 -4.54
CA ARG A 117 -4.78 -12.54 -3.08
C ARG A 117 -5.69 -11.61 -2.31
#